data_e3da2a5e5a1a261b51e3710abe3c39cf
#
_entry.id   e3da2a5e5a1a261b51e3710abe3c39cf
#
_cell.length_a   1.000
_cell.length_b   1.000
_cell.length_c   1.000
_cell.angle_alpha   90.00
_cell.angle_beta   90.00
_cell.angle_gamma   90.00
#
_symmetry.space_group_name_H-M   'P 1'
#
loop_
_entity.id
_entity.type
_entity.pdbx_description
1 polymer ?
#
loop_
_entity_poly.entity_id
_entity_poly.type
_entity_poly.pdbx_seq_one_letter_code
_entity_poly.pdbx_strand_id
1 'polypeptide(L)'
;MTIGIGLTITLCALPLHSQAAGLEDGLTSKQEKFINEIAPHAVKVQKEHGILASITISQAILESNWGESKLAKDGNNLFGIKGAYKGASIKLPTKEHNGVVWVGTDAKFRAYPSWYESLNDHAVLFVNGPSWNKNLYAGLIKEYDFEKAAIALGKTGYSSDPEYAAKLIELIEKAHLNKYDIVYSEPVSEKAIKAAGEVASIDNSFIWSAPSGTKNAKPIEKVSKYSSRKVSINQEVKLHDSNILWYHIHQNGKSIGWIESTSIKNFYQSEDYSPTLESLLKTDDQNRLVINMSVDTTELHKTRLVKEEHKGKLVQNTPLLSIQSFPW
;
A
#
# COMPACT_ATOMS: atom_id res chain seq x y z
N MET A 1 -44.47 12.78 -6.67
CA MET A 1 -44.02 12.99 -5.29
C MET A 1 -43.37 11.69 -4.84
N THR A 2 -42.11 11.50 -5.22
CA THR A 2 -41.36 10.25 -5.00
C THR A 2 -40.61 10.43 -3.70
N ILE A 3 -41.07 9.75 -2.66
CA ILE A 3 -40.40 9.72 -1.37
C ILE A 3 -39.13 8.90 -1.56
N GLY A 4 -37.99 9.58 -1.69
CA GLY A 4 -36.68 8.95 -1.65
C GLY A 4 -36.51 8.31 -0.27
N ILE A 5 -36.48 6.98 -0.23
CA ILE A 5 -36.06 6.24 0.96
C ILE A 5 -34.55 6.48 1.08
N GLY A 6 -34.22 7.56 1.77
CA GLY A 6 -32.85 7.80 2.21
C GLY A 6 -32.43 6.62 3.06
N LEU A 7 -31.28 6.02 2.73
CA LEU A 7 -30.61 5.04 3.57
C LEU A 7 -30.10 5.80 4.82
N THR A 8 -31.00 6.09 5.76
CA THR A 8 -30.61 6.57 7.07
C THR A 8 -30.04 5.41 7.83
N ILE A 9 -28.71 5.37 7.94
CA ILE A 9 -28.05 4.56 8.96
C ILE A 9 -28.47 5.23 10.28
N THR A 10 -29.53 4.73 10.87
CA THR A 10 -29.97 5.21 12.19
C THR A 10 -29.10 4.51 13.20
N LEU A 11 -28.04 5.21 13.62
CA LEU A 11 -27.26 4.83 14.76
C LEU A 11 -28.19 4.66 15.96
N CYS A 12 -28.19 3.49 16.56
CA CYS A 12 -28.65 3.32 17.92
C CYS A 12 -27.54 3.90 18.82
N ALA A 13 -27.48 5.23 18.90
CA ALA A 13 -26.48 5.93 19.67
C ALA A 13 -26.71 5.64 21.15
N LEU A 14 -25.95 4.69 21.66
CA LEU A 14 -25.56 4.72 23.07
C LEU A 14 -24.70 5.99 23.29
N PRO A 15 -24.70 6.62 24.48
CA PRO A 15 -23.92 7.83 24.70
C PRO A 15 -22.42 7.53 24.42
N LEU A 16 -21.96 8.00 23.27
CA LEU A 16 -20.62 7.82 22.72
C LEU A 16 -19.49 8.36 23.63
N HIS A 17 -19.83 9.14 24.65
CA HIS A 17 -18.86 9.75 25.59
C HIS A 17 -18.09 8.72 26.45
N SER A 18 -18.58 7.47 26.58
CA SER A 18 -17.96 6.50 27.48
C SER A 18 -16.93 5.58 26.78
N GLN A 19 -16.84 5.57 25.45
CA GLN A 19 -16.03 4.56 24.75
C GLN A 19 -14.57 4.98 24.54
N ALA A 20 -14.30 6.28 24.32
CA ALA A 20 -12.94 6.80 24.24
C ALA A 20 -12.37 7.15 25.63
N ALA A 21 -13.21 7.56 26.58
CA ALA A 21 -12.79 7.91 27.94
C ALA A 21 -12.25 6.73 28.77
N GLY A 22 -12.51 5.49 28.36
CA GLY A 22 -12.01 4.29 29.06
C GLY A 22 -10.63 3.78 28.58
N LEU A 23 -9.99 4.49 27.63
CA LEU A 23 -8.71 4.05 27.05
C LEU A 23 -7.48 4.75 27.68
N GLU A 24 -7.68 5.59 28.70
CA GLU A 24 -6.55 6.27 29.38
C GLU A 24 -5.62 5.28 30.10
N ASP A 25 -6.14 4.14 30.55
CA ASP A 25 -5.40 3.05 31.17
C ASP A 25 -4.99 1.91 30.21
N GLY A 26 -5.15 2.12 28.90
CA GLY A 26 -4.93 1.10 27.87
C GLY A 26 -6.17 0.24 27.56
N LEU A 27 -6.00 -0.69 26.63
CA LEU A 27 -7.07 -1.60 26.21
C LEU A 27 -7.29 -2.70 27.27
N THR A 28 -8.54 -3.00 27.56
CA THR A 28 -8.90 -4.21 28.33
C THR A 28 -8.69 -5.45 27.46
N SER A 29 -8.46 -6.61 28.09
CA SER A 29 -8.31 -7.90 27.39
C SER A 29 -9.50 -8.22 26.47
N LYS A 30 -10.70 -7.73 26.79
CA LYS A 30 -11.89 -7.90 25.97
C LYS A 30 -11.85 -7.04 24.69
N GLN A 31 -11.38 -5.81 24.82
CA GLN A 31 -11.19 -4.89 23.70
C GLN A 31 -10.07 -5.35 22.77
N GLU A 32 -8.96 -5.81 23.33
CA GLU A 32 -7.89 -6.42 22.54
C GLU A 32 -8.37 -7.66 21.77
N LYS A 33 -9.16 -8.53 22.43
CA LYS A 33 -9.74 -9.70 21.75
C LYS A 33 -10.61 -9.31 20.56
N PHE A 34 -11.47 -8.31 20.74
CA PHE A 34 -12.31 -7.81 19.64
C PHE A 34 -11.47 -7.29 18.47
N ILE A 35 -10.47 -6.43 18.76
CA ILE A 35 -9.58 -5.91 17.72
C ILE A 35 -8.86 -7.06 17.01
N ASN A 36 -8.26 -7.99 17.75
CA ASN A 36 -7.51 -9.10 17.18
C ASN A 36 -8.37 -10.00 16.30
N GLU A 37 -9.67 -10.12 16.60
CA GLU A 37 -10.61 -10.91 15.81
C GLU A 37 -10.96 -10.20 14.49
N ILE A 38 -11.22 -8.88 14.53
CA ILE A 38 -11.68 -8.17 13.31
C ILE A 38 -10.55 -7.60 12.45
N ALA A 39 -9.37 -7.34 13.02
CA ALA A 39 -8.28 -6.69 12.29
C ALA A 39 -7.83 -7.45 11.03
N PRO A 40 -7.68 -8.79 11.02
CA PRO A 40 -7.35 -9.51 9.79
C PRO A 40 -8.41 -9.33 8.68
N HIS A 41 -9.67 -9.23 9.08
CA HIS A 41 -10.80 -9.00 8.18
C HIS A 41 -10.79 -7.57 7.64
N ALA A 42 -10.54 -6.57 8.49
CA ALA A 42 -10.42 -5.17 8.08
C ALA A 42 -9.23 -4.94 7.12
N VAL A 43 -8.08 -5.56 7.37
CA VAL A 43 -6.93 -5.56 6.45
C VAL A 43 -7.30 -6.16 5.09
N LYS A 44 -8.06 -7.25 5.08
CA LYS A 44 -8.54 -7.85 3.84
C LYS A 44 -9.50 -6.91 3.10
N VAL A 45 -10.43 -6.28 3.80
CA VAL A 45 -11.37 -5.28 3.26
C VAL A 45 -10.62 -4.08 2.68
N GLN A 46 -9.57 -3.59 3.34
CA GLN A 46 -8.74 -2.54 2.78
C GLN A 46 -8.10 -2.93 1.46
N LYS A 47 -7.57 -4.15 1.34
CA LYS A 47 -7.00 -4.67 0.07
C LYS A 47 -8.02 -4.73 -1.05
N GLU A 48 -9.25 -5.11 -0.73
CA GLU A 48 -10.32 -5.33 -1.69
C GLU A 48 -11.00 -4.02 -2.11
N HIS A 49 -11.17 -3.08 -1.19
CA HIS A 49 -12.01 -1.89 -1.37
C HIS A 49 -11.28 -0.56 -1.22
N GLY A 50 -10.06 -0.56 -0.68
CA GLY A 50 -9.25 0.66 -0.52
C GLY A 50 -9.70 1.58 0.62
N ILE A 51 -10.41 1.05 1.62
CA ILE A 51 -10.79 1.77 2.84
C ILE A 51 -9.85 1.33 3.96
N LEU A 52 -9.24 2.28 4.66
CA LEU A 52 -8.27 1.98 5.72
C LEU A 52 -8.83 1.01 6.76
N ALA A 53 -8.01 0.05 7.15
CA ALA A 53 -8.37 -0.92 8.18
C ALA A 53 -8.66 -0.22 9.51
N SER A 54 -7.88 0.79 9.88
CA SER A 54 -8.10 1.60 11.08
C SER A 54 -9.47 2.28 11.10
N ILE A 55 -9.91 2.86 9.98
CA ILE A 55 -11.24 3.46 9.84
C ILE A 55 -12.32 2.38 10.01
N THR A 56 -12.17 1.24 9.34
CA THR A 56 -13.14 0.14 9.43
C THR A 56 -13.25 -0.41 10.86
N ILE A 57 -12.10 -0.60 11.54
CA ILE A 57 -12.07 -1.10 12.93
C ILE A 57 -12.67 -0.07 13.89
N SER A 58 -12.29 1.20 13.80
CA SER A 58 -12.78 2.25 14.70
C SER A 58 -14.29 2.44 14.56
N GLN A 59 -14.83 2.40 13.33
CA GLN A 59 -16.28 2.41 13.11
C GLN A 59 -16.94 1.18 13.73
N ALA A 60 -16.41 -0.02 13.49
CA ALA A 60 -16.97 -1.24 14.07
C ALA A 60 -17.01 -1.19 15.60
N ILE A 61 -15.98 -0.62 16.24
CA ILE A 61 -15.94 -0.41 17.69
C ILE A 61 -17.07 0.52 18.13
N LEU A 62 -17.17 1.70 17.50
CA LEU A 62 -18.18 2.71 17.90
C LEU A 62 -19.60 2.20 17.68
N GLU A 63 -19.89 1.63 16.50
CA GLU A 63 -21.22 1.23 16.11
C GLU A 63 -21.74 -0.03 16.83
N SER A 64 -20.84 -0.96 17.19
CA SER A 64 -21.21 -2.22 17.83
C SER A 64 -20.95 -2.25 19.33
N ASN A 65 -20.37 -1.21 19.91
CA ASN A 65 -19.88 -1.24 21.29
C ASN A 65 -18.92 -2.42 21.51
N TRP A 66 -17.83 -2.45 20.74
CA TRP A 66 -16.83 -3.52 20.81
C TRP A 66 -17.43 -4.94 20.53
N GLY A 67 -18.36 -5.03 19.61
CA GLY A 67 -19.07 -6.28 19.28
C GLY A 67 -20.10 -6.73 20.33
N GLU A 68 -20.33 -5.95 21.38
CA GLU A 68 -21.18 -6.31 22.50
C GLU A 68 -22.67 -6.01 22.26
N SER A 69 -23.01 -5.22 21.25
CA SER A 69 -24.39 -4.92 20.92
C SER A 69 -25.17 -6.21 20.59
N LYS A 70 -26.47 -6.21 20.89
CA LYS A 70 -27.34 -7.34 20.54
C LYS A 70 -27.29 -7.66 19.05
N LEU A 71 -27.22 -6.63 18.23
CA LEU A 71 -27.19 -6.77 16.78
C LEU A 71 -25.87 -7.41 16.29
N ALA A 72 -24.75 -7.05 16.90
CA ALA A 72 -23.46 -7.67 16.62
C ALA A 72 -23.41 -9.14 17.03
N LYS A 73 -24.00 -9.49 18.18
CA LYS A 73 -24.03 -10.87 18.71
C LYS A 73 -24.99 -11.78 17.98
N ASP A 74 -26.20 -11.32 17.72
CA ASP A 74 -27.29 -12.16 17.18
C ASP A 74 -27.30 -12.16 15.64
N GLY A 75 -26.78 -11.09 15.01
CA GLY A 75 -26.85 -10.91 13.56
C GLY A 75 -25.51 -10.68 12.89
N ASN A 76 -24.39 -10.75 13.62
CA ASN A 76 -23.05 -10.40 13.12
C ASN A 76 -22.99 -9.03 12.43
N ASN A 77 -23.90 -8.13 12.77
CA ASN A 77 -24.01 -6.81 12.13
C ASN A 77 -23.37 -5.75 13.00
N LEU A 78 -22.16 -5.37 12.63
CA LEU A 78 -21.32 -4.43 13.41
C LEU A 78 -21.69 -2.95 13.17
N PHE A 79 -22.44 -2.63 12.11
CA PHE A 79 -22.69 -1.25 11.68
C PHE A 79 -24.18 -0.84 11.70
N GLY A 80 -25.05 -1.69 12.21
CA GLY A 80 -26.48 -1.37 12.25
C GLY A 80 -27.14 -1.24 10.88
N ILE A 81 -26.63 -1.93 9.84
CA ILE A 81 -27.17 -1.82 8.49
C ILE A 81 -28.56 -2.46 8.42
N LYS A 82 -29.55 -1.66 7.99
CA LYS A 82 -30.94 -2.08 7.84
C LYS A 82 -31.17 -2.91 6.57
N GLY A 83 -32.21 -3.73 6.59
CA GLY A 83 -32.65 -4.54 5.45
C GLY A 83 -32.33 -6.01 5.60
N ALA A 84 -31.99 -6.67 4.50
CA ALA A 84 -31.60 -8.08 4.47
C ALA A 84 -30.29 -8.25 3.69
N TYR A 85 -29.43 -9.15 4.15
CA TYR A 85 -28.23 -9.59 3.45
C TYR A 85 -28.46 -10.98 2.85
N LYS A 86 -28.50 -11.09 1.54
CA LYS A 86 -28.82 -12.35 0.83
C LYS A 86 -30.10 -13.05 1.37
N GLY A 87 -31.08 -12.22 1.72
CA GLY A 87 -32.36 -12.69 2.28
C GLY A 87 -32.38 -12.83 3.81
N ALA A 88 -31.26 -12.86 4.49
CA ALA A 88 -31.15 -12.99 5.94
C ALA A 88 -31.32 -11.64 6.65
N SER A 89 -32.16 -11.60 7.69
CA SER A 89 -32.38 -10.43 8.52
C SER A 89 -32.77 -10.81 9.93
N ILE A 90 -32.50 -9.92 10.88
CA ILE A 90 -33.02 -10.02 12.23
C ILE A 90 -33.91 -8.80 12.54
N LYS A 91 -34.95 -8.97 13.33
CA LYS A 91 -35.86 -7.91 13.70
C LYS A 91 -35.58 -7.49 15.14
N LEU A 92 -35.24 -6.24 15.32
CA LEU A 92 -34.90 -5.67 16.64
C LEU A 92 -35.66 -4.37 16.85
N PRO A 93 -36.03 -4.06 18.12
CA PRO A 93 -36.57 -2.77 18.47
C PRO A 93 -35.50 -1.67 18.25
N THR A 94 -35.92 -0.57 17.69
CA THR A 94 -35.10 0.64 17.47
C THR A 94 -35.93 1.88 17.74
N LYS A 95 -35.26 3.02 17.77
CA LYS A 95 -35.94 4.32 17.81
C LYS A 95 -35.70 5.04 16.50
N GLU A 96 -36.73 5.58 15.92
CA GLU A 96 -36.66 6.39 14.70
C GLU A 96 -37.26 7.77 14.97
N HIS A 97 -36.61 8.80 14.41
CA HIS A 97 -37.14 10.17 14.49
C HIS A 97 -38.12 10.39 13.34
N ASN A 98 -39.37 10.69 13.65
CA ASN A 98 -40.43 10.89 12.63
C ASN A 98 -40.51 12.34 12.12
N GLY A 99 -39.49 13.17 12.40
CA GLY A 99 -39.46 14.60 12.09
C GLY A 99 -39.87 15.50 13.30
N VAL A 100 -40.51 14.91 14.32
CA VAL A 100 -41.00 15.63 15.52
C VAL A 100 -40.47 15.02 16.81
N VAL A 101 -40.59 13.67 16.93
CA VAL A 101 -40.21 12.94 18.14
C VAL A 101 -39.57 11.60 17.79
N TRP A 102 -38.83 11.04 18.74
CA TRP A 102 -38.33 9.70 18.65
C TRP A 102 -39.44 8.68 18.96
N VAL A 103 -39.68 7.77 18.00
CA VAL A 103 -40.72 6.73 18.11
C VAL A 103 -40.02 5.38 18.16
N GLY A 104 -40.43 4.57 19.15
CA GLY A 104 -40.01 3.17 19.21
C GLY A 104 -40.69 2.39 18.06
N THR A 105 -39.90 1.66 17.28
CA THR A 105 -40.36 0.81 16.20
C THR A 105 -39.49 -0.44 16.11
N ASP A 106 -40.00 -1.46 15.43
CA ASP A 106 -39.22 -2.64 15.08
C ASP A 106 -38.67 -2.47 13.66
N ALA A 107 -37.36 -2.59 13.50
CA ALA A 107 -36.73 -2.58 12.19
C ALA A 107 -36.06 -3.92 11.86
N LYS A 108 -36.00 -4.22 10.56
CA LYS A 108 -35.19 -5.31 10.04
C LYS A 108 -33.76 -4.82 9.82
N PHE A 109 -32.81 -5.57 10.33
CA PHE A 109 -31.40 -5.36 10.14
C PHE A 109 -30.80 -6.55 9.40
N ARG A 110 -29.78 -6.31 8.60
CA ARG A 110 -29.03 -7.38 7.91
C ARG A 110 -28.46 -8.34 8.93
N ALA A 111 -28.60 -9.65 8.65
CA ALA A 111 -27.91 -10.68 9.40
C ALA A 111 -26.84 -11.31 8.52
N TYR A 112 -25.62 -11.36 9.03
CA TYR A 112 -24.45 -11.83 8.28
C TYR A 112 -23.99 -13.19 8.79
N PRO A 113 -23.37 -14.03 7.92
CA PRO A 113 -22.76 -15.29 8.34
C PRO A 113 -21.61 -15.10 9.33
N SER A 114 -20.84 -14.01 9.19
CA SER A 114 -19.74 -13.65 10.08
C SER A 114 -19.49 -12.15 10.10
N TRP A 115 -18.61 -11.71 10.99
CA TRP A 115 -18.17 -10.31 11.03
C TRP A 115 -17.44 -9.88 9.77
N TYR A 116 -16.74 -10.79 9.08
CA TYR A 116 -16.10 -10.45 7.80
C TYR A 116 -17.13 -9.95 6.77
N GLU A 117 -18.25 -10.67 6.60
CA GLU A 117 -19.29 -10.23 5.66
C GLU A 117 -19.90 -8.89 6.07
N SER A 118 -20.02 -8.61 7.38
CA SER A 118 -20.47 -7.30 7.86
C SER A 118 -19.50 -6.19 7.46
N LEU A 119 -18.20 -6.38 7.69
CA LEU A 119 -17.16 -5.42 7.29
C LEU A 119 -17.14 -5.24 5.77
N ASN A 120 -17.19 -6.32 5.03
CA ASN A 120 -17.15 -6.29 3.56
C ASN A 120 -18.36 -5.58 2.95
N ASP A 121 -19.56 -5.90 3.43
CA ASP A 121 -20.80 -5.27 2.95
C ASP A 121 -20.85 -3.77 3.26
N HIS A 122 -20.33 -3.37 4.43
CA HIS A 122 -20.16 -1.97 4.81
C HIS A 122 -19.20 -1.23 3.85
N ALA A 123 -18.09 -1.83 3.52
CA ALA A 123 -17.14 -1.26 2.55
C ALA A 123 -17.77 -1.15 1.14
N VAL A 124 -18.53 -2.15 0.71
CA VAL A 124 -19.26 -2.12 -0.56
C VAL A 124 -20.26 -0.98 -0.60
N LEU A 125 -20.93 -0.64 0.52
CA LEU A 125 -21.80 0.54 0.59
C LEU A 125 -21.02 1.84 0.35
N PHE A 126 -19.81 1.96 0.88
CA PHE A 126 -18.97 3.14 0.66
C PHE A 126 -18.51 3.23 -0.80
N VAL A 127 -18.03 2.11 -1.38
CA VAL A 127 -17.58 2.06 -2.79
C VAL A 127 -18.71 2.39 -3.75
N ASN A 128 -19.90 1.87 -3.52
CA ASN A 128 -21.04 2.09 -4.41
C ASN A 128 -21.74 3.43 -4.18
N GLY A 129 -21.59 4.01 -3.01
CA GLY A 129 -22.34 5.20 -2.58
C GLY A 129 -23.86 4.97 -2.57
N PRO A 130 -24.62 5.88 -1.98
CA PRO A 130 -26.07 5.83 -2.01
C PRO A 130 -26.61 6.14 -3.42
N SER A 131 -27.86 5.75 -3.70
CA SER A 131 -28.49 5.91 -5.03
C SER A 131 -28.52 7.36 -5.52
N TRP A 132 -28.60 8.32 -4.62
CA TRP A 132 -28.69 9.74 -4.91
C TRP A 132 -27.32 10.45 -5.05
N ASN A 133 -26.20 9.83 -4.56
CA ASN A 133 -24.85 10.34 -4.75
C ASN A 133 -23.84 9.19 -4.69
N LYS A 134 -23.46 8.67 -5.85
CA LYS A 134 -22.51 7.55 -5.97
C LYS A 134 -21.10 7.87 -5.47
N ASN A 135 -20.74 9.15 -5.45
CA ASN A 135 -19.41 9.61 -5.06
C ASN A 135 -19.36 10.17 -3.63
N LEU A 136 -20.42 9.96 -2.83
CA LEU A 136 -20.51 10.54 -1.49
C LEU A 136 -19.29 10.18 -0.63
N TYR A 137 -18.82 8.97 -0.72
CA TYR A 137 -17.72 8.43 0.05
C TYR A 137 -16.38 8.35 -0.71
N ALA A 138 -16.29 8.98 -1.88
CA ALA A 138 -15.08 8.90 -2.71
C ALA A 138 -13.81 9.38 -2.00
N GLY A 139 -13.94 10.31 -1.04
CA GLY A 139 -12.82 10.80 -0.23
C GLY A 139 -12.23 9.79 0.76
N LEU A 140 -12.88 8.63 0.96
CA LEU A 140 -12.35 7.54 1.78
C LEU A 140 -11.60 6.50 0.96
N ILE A 141 -11.94 6.40 -0.33
CA ILE A 141 -11.43 5.34 -1.19
C ILE A 141 -10.00 5.66 -1.59
N LYS A 142 -9.06 4.81 -1.16
CA LYS A 142 -7.62 4.98 -1.39
C LYS A 142 -7.03 6.26 -0.75
N GLU A 143 -7.67 6.77 0.28
CA GLU A 143 -7.02 7.67 1.22
C GLU A 143 -6.19 6.83 2.20
N TYR A 144 -4.93 7.21 2.42
CA TYR A 144 -3.96 6.46 3.22
C TYR A 144 -3.58 7.18 4.52
N ASP A 145 -4.14 8.34 4.72
CA ASP A 145 -4.04 9.12 5.94
C ASP A 145 -5.37 8.99 6.70
N PHE A 146 -5.33 8.37 7.86
CA PHE A 146 -6.55 8.07 8.63
C PHE A 146 -7.25 9.33 9.13
N GLU A 147 -6.52 10.42 9.41
CA GLU A 147 -7.12 11.69 9.83
C GLU A 147 -7.92 12.28 8.66
N LYS A 148 -7.34 12.33 7.47
CA LYS A 148 -8.03 12.80 6.26
C LYS A 148 -9.24 11.93 5.92
N ALA A 149 -9.10 10.60 6.04
CA ALA A 149 -10.21 9.67 5.83
C ALA A 149 -11.36 9.92 6.84
N ALA A 150 -11.04 10.05 8.13
CA ALA A 150 -12.03 10.34 9.15
C ALA A 150 -12.73 11.68 8.91
N ILE A 151 -11.98 12.74 8.58
CA ILE A 151 -12.53 14.07 8.25
C ILE A 151 -13.42 13.99 6.99
N ALA A 152 -12.99 13.26 5.95
CA ALA A 152 -13.80 13.06 4.75
C ALA A 152 -15.11 12.35 5.09
N LEU A 153 -15.08 11.32 5.91
CA LEU A 153 -16.28 10.60 6.37
C LEU A 153 -17.22 11.51 7.17
N GLY A 154 -16.70 12.33 8.10
CA GLY A 154 -17.50 13.26 8.87
C GLY A 154 -18.28 14.27 8.00
N LYS A 155 -17.71 14.67 6.85
CA LYS A 155 -18.35 15.60 5.91
C LYS A 155 -19.48 14.95 5.09
N THR A 156 -19.59 13.63 5.08
CA THR A 156 -20.62 12.92 4.29
C THR A 156 -22.00 12.92 4.94
N GLY A 157 -22.10 13.26 6.22
CA GLY A 157 -23.31 13.08 7.00
C GLY A 157 -23.59 11.60 7.34
N TYR A 158 -22.56 10.76 7.35
CA TYR A 158 -22.66 9.36 7.80
C TYR A 158 -23.21 9.27 9.21
N SER A 159 -22.74 10.14 10.10
CA SER A 159 -23.25 10.34 11.44
C SER A 159 -23.82 11.73 11.60
N SER A 160 -24.87 11.88 12.43
CA SER A 160 -25.39 13.18 12.86
C SER A 160 -24.55 13.85 13.97
N ASP A 161 -23.56 13.13 14.50
CA ASP A 161 -22.64 13.62 15.51
C ASP A 161 -21.57 14.50 14.88
N PRO A 162 -21.49 15.80 15.19
CA PRO A 162 -20.49 16.70 14.62
C PRO A 162 -19.05 16.32 15.01
N GLU A 163 -18.87 15.58 16.12
CA GLU A 163 -17.57 15.15 16.61
C GLU A 163 -17.18 13.75 16.10
N TYR A 164 -17.97 13.16 15.21
CA TYR A 164 -17.75 11.77 14.76
C TYR A 164 -16.33 11.54 14.20
N ALA A 165 -15.85 12.44 13.37
CA ALA A 165 -14.49 12.35 12.84
C ALA A 165 -13.41 12.40 13.95
N ALA A 166 -13.56 13.34 14.91
CA ALA A 166 -12.64 13.44 16.02
C ALA A 166 -12.63 12.18 16.90
N LYS A 167 -13.79 11.57 17.14
CA LYS A 167 -13.91 10.33 17.89
C LYS A 167 -13.24 9.13 17.18
N LEU A 168 -13.34 9.06 15.85
CA LEU A 168 -12.63 8.06 15.08
C LEU A 168 -11.11 8.22 15.20
N ILE A 169 -10.62 9.46 15.03
CA ILE A 169 -9.18 9.77 15.13
C ILE A 169 -8.67 9.41 16.52
N GLU A 170 -9.33 9.92 17.58
CA GLU A 170 -8.95 9.64 18.96
C GLU A 170 -8.88 8.13 19.26
N LEU A 171 -9.87 7.37 18.79
CA LEU A 171 -9.91 5.92 18.98
C LEU A 171 -8.80 5.21 18.21
N ILE A 172 -8.51 5.64 16.98
CA ILE A 172 -7.41 5.09 16.17
C ILE A 172 -6.08 5.31 16.87
N GLU A 173 -5.83 6.52 17.38
CA GLU A 173 -4.60 6.87 18.07
C GLU A 173 -4.46 6.11 19.40
N LYS A 174 -5.46 6.18 20.27
CA LYS A 174 -5.41 5.55 21.62
C LYS A 174 -5.31 4.01 21.54
N ALA A 175 -5.97 3.39 20.59
CA ALA A 175 -5.92 1.94 20.39
C ALA A 175 -4.85 1.48 19.38
N HIS A 176 -4.05 2.41 18.86
CA HIS A 176 -3.00 2.17 17.86
C HIS A 176 -3.51 1.36 16.65
N LEU A 177 -4.70 1.70 16.13
CA LEU A 177 -5.35 0.94 15.06
C LEU A 177 -4.67 1.16 13.70
N ASN A 178 -4.00 2.29 13.52
CA ASN A 178 -3.25 2.61 12.31
C ASN A 178 -2.13 1.59 12.00
N LYS A 179 -1.68 0.81 12.98
CA LYS A 179 -0.73 -0.31 12.74
C LYS A 179 -1.28 -1.40 11.81
N TYR A 180 -2.59 -1.46 11.63
CA TYR A 180 -3.24 -2.41 10.73
C TYR A 180 -3.43 -1.86 9.31
N ASP A 181 -3.20 -0.57 9.11
CA ASP A 181 -3.32 0.03 7.79
C ASP A 181 -2.23 -0.45 6.86
N ILE A 182 -2.65 -0.84 5.66
CA ILE A 182 -1.71 -1.04 4.56
C ILE A 182 -1.40 0.35 4.02
N VAL A 183 -0.28 0.89 4.43
CA VAL A 183 0.23 2.14 3.89
C VAL A 183 0.96 1.80 2.60
N TYR A 184 0.51 2.35 1.48
CA TYR A 184 1.26 2.30 0.25
C TYR A 184 2.22 3.49 0.24
N SER A 185 3.48 3.23 0.46
CA SER A 185 4.50 4.25 0.40
C SER A 185 4.77 4.64 -1.06
N GLU A 186 4.64 5.92 -1.37
CA GLU A 186 5.12 6.45 -2.65
C GLU A 186 6.66 6.50 -2.65
N PRO A 187 7.30 6.30 -3.80
CA PRO A 187 8.74 6.49 -3.91
C PRO A 187 9.15 7.92 -3.57
N VAL A 188 10.07 8.09 -2.62
CA VAL A 188 10.70 9.39 -2.32
C VAL A 188 11.79 9.70 -3.31
N SER A 189 12.50 8.67 -3.76
CA SER A 189 13.49 8.77 -4.80
C SER A 189 13.47 7.52 -5.67
N GLU A 190 13.60 7.76 -6.95
CA GLU A 190 13.80 6.73 -7.96
C GLU A 190 14.95 7.19 -8.86
N LYS A 191 15.96 6.38 -9.01
CA LYS A 191 17.09 6.68 -9.89
C LYS A 191 17.58 5.45 -10.63
N ALA A 192 17.93 5.66 -11.88
CA ALA A 192 18.69 4.68 -12.64
C ALA A 192 20.09 4.58 -12.08
N ILE A 193 20.55 3.36 -11.88
CA ILE A 193 21.92 3.08 -11.42
C ILE A 193 22.54 1.98 -12.28
N LYS A 194 23.85 1.93 -12.32
CA LYS A 194 24.60 0.79 -12.88
C LYS A 194 25.32 0.11 -11.72
N ALA A 195 24.73 -0.97 -11.25
CA ALA A 195 25.28 -1.70 -10.11
C ALA A 195 25.18 -3.19 -10.32
N ALA A 196 25.92 -3.95 -9.54
CA ALA A 196 25.85 -5.39 -9.48
C ALA A 196 25.98 -5.87 -8.04
N GLY A 197 25.56 -7.09 -7.78
CA GLY A 197 25.69 -7.72 -6.48
C GLY A 197 25.41 -9.21 -6.54
N GLU A 198 25.42 -9.83 -5.40
CA GLU A 198 25.10 -11.24 -5.23
C GLU A 198 23.91 -11.36 -4.30
N VAL A 199 22.91 -12.15 -4.68
CA VAL A 199 21.72 -12.37 -3.86
C VAL A 199 22.12 -13.16 -2.61
N ALA A 200 21.86 -12.58 -1.43
CA ALA A 200 22.06 -13.23 -0.14
C ALA A 200 21.03 -14.35 0.06
N SER A 201 21.40 -15.37 0.83
CA SER A 201 20.43 -16.37 1.28
C SER A 201 19.67 -15.80 2.48
N ILE A 202 18.43 -15.38 2.26
CA ILE A 202 17.53 -14.90 3.32
C ILE A 202 16.26 -15.74 3.27
N ASP A 203 15.97 -16.38 4.39
CA ASP A 203 14.73 -17.13 4.55
C ASP A 203 13.52 -16.21 4.61
N ASN A 204 12.41 -16.66 4.02
CA ASN A 204 11.12 -15.97 4.00
C ASN A 204 11.04 -14.61 3.28
N SER A 205 12.07 -14.23 2.50
CA SER A 205 12.02 -13.04 1.66
C SER A 205 11.54 -13.35 0.24
N PHE A 206 10.91 -12.35 -0.39
CA PHE A 206 10.37 -12.47 -1.74
C PHE A 206 10.98 -11.44 -2.68
N ILE A 207 11.03 -11.80 -3.96
CA ILE A 207 11.18 -10.88 -5.08
C ILE A 207 9.79 -10.38 -5.45
N TRP A 208 9.66 -9.11 -5.77
CA TRP A 208 8.40 -8.42 -5.94
C TRP A 208 8.27 -7.83 -7.36
N SER A 209 7.01 -7.62 -7.82
CA SER A 209 6.72 -6.96 -9.10
C SER A 209 6.98 -5.43 -9.05
N ALA A 210 6.97 -4.85 -7.87
CA ALA A 210 7.33 -3.48 -7.53
C ALA A 210 7.83 -3.49 -6.09
N PRO A 211 8.52 -2.45 -5.58
CA PRO A 211 8.93 -2.40 -4.17
C PRO A 211 7.77 -2.72 -3.23
N SER A 212 7.97 -3.66 -2.30
CA SER A 212 6.92 -4.04 -1.33
C SER A 212 6.54 -2.82 -0.50
N GLY A 213 5.24 -2.63 -0.31
CA GLY A 213 4.70 -1.40 0.27
C GLY A 213 4.17 -0.43 -0.78
N THR A 214 4.42 -0.61 -2.08
CA THR A 214 3.77 0.16 -3.12
C THR A 214 2.46 -0.50 -3.58
N LYS A 215 1.57 0.32 -4.16
CA LYS A 215 0.18 -0.06 -4.48
C LYS A 215 0.00 -1.32 -5.34
N ASN A 216 0.95 -1.61 -6.22
CA ASN A 216 0.86 -2.72 -7.18
C ASN A 216 1.83 -3.85 -6.87
N ALA A 217 2.53 -3.80 -5.73
CA ALA A 217 3.50 -4.78 -5.34
C ALA A 217 2.85 -6.16 -5.10
N LYS A 218 3.37 -7.17 -5.79
CA LYS A 218 2.99 -8.58 -5.63
C LYS A 218 4.24 -9.42 -5.48
N PRO A 219 4.28 -10.40 -4.57
CA PRO A 219 5.38 -11.35 -4.54
C PRO A 219 5.39 -12.18 -5.84
N ILE A 220 6.55 -12.28 -6.46
CA ILE A 220 6.76 -13.07 -7.69
C ILE A 220 7.33 -14.43 -7.33
N GLU A 221 8.43 -14.43 -6.55
CA GLU A 221 9.25 -15.62 -6.31
C GLU A 221 9.98 -15.49 -4.97
N LYS A 222 10.40 -16.60 -4.36
CA LYS A 222 11.24 -16.57 -3.15
C LYS A 222 12.68 -16.16 -3.50
N VAL A 223 13.28 -15.32 -2.66
CA VAL A 223 14.68 -14.88 -2.79
C VAL A 223 15.65 -16.06 -2.77
N SER A 224 15.36 -17.09 -1.97
CA SER A 224 16.20 -18.30 -1.85
C SER A 224 16.47 -19.02 -3.17
N LYS A 225 15.57 -18.91 -4.16
CA LYS A 225 15.77 -19.46 -5.51
C LYS A 225 16.96 -18.85 -6.26
N TYR A 226 17.32 -17.63 -5.88
CA TYR A 226 18.42 -16.88 -6.50
C TYR A 226 19.65 -16.76 -5.59
N SER A 227 19.65 -17.45 -4.47
CA SER A 227 20.76 -17.42 -3.51
C SER A 227 22.10 -17.63 -4.19
N SER A 228 23.09 -16.81 -3.83
CA SER A 228 24.45 -16.79 -4.37
C SER A 228 24.55 -16.54 -5.89
N ARG A 229 23.48 -16.11 -6.53
CA ARG A 229 23.53 -15.70 -7.94
C ARG A 229 23.95 -14.24 -8.06
N LYS A 230 24.82 -13.98 -9.04
CA LYS A 230 25.16 -12.62 -9.43
C LYS A 230 24.02 -12.00 -10.23
N VAL A 231 23.70 -10.75 -9.92
CA VAL A 231 22.65 -9.97 -10.57
C VAL A 231 23.17 -8.59 -10.92
N SER A 232 22.67 -8.01 -12.01
CA SER A 232 22.82 -6.61 -12.30
C SER A 232 21.65 -5.83 -11.73
N ILE A 233 21.89 -4.58 -11.38
CA ILE A 233 20.92 -3.69 -10.76
C ILE A 233 20.88 -2.42 -11.61
N ASN A 234 19.71 -2.08 -12.13
CA ASN A 234 19.55 -0.92 -13.02
C ASN A 234 18.74 0.21 -12.42
N GLN A 235 18.07 -0.04 -11.28
CA GLN A 235 17.19 0.93 -10.65
C GLN A 235 17.25 0.79 -9.14
N GLU A 236 17.23 1.94 -8.45
CA GLU A 236 17.13 2.06 -7.00
C GLU A 236 15.89 2.89 -6.67
N VAL A 237 15.11 2.43 -5.71
CA VAL A 237 13.96 3.14 -5.17
C VAL A 237 14.04 3.20 -3.65
N LYS A 238 13.77 4.39 -3.09
CA LYS A 238 13.54 4.59 -1.67
C LYS A 238 12.08 4.93 -1.43
N LEU A 239 11.43 4.24 -0.51
CA LEU A 239 10.06 4.53 -0.11
C LEU A 239 10.04 5.54 1.06
N HIS A 240 8.94 6.30 1.18
CA HIS A 240 8.79 7.39 2.14
C HIS A 240 9.05 6.94 3.59
N ASP A 241 8.43 5.84 3.99
CA ASP A 241 8.40 5.40 5.38
C ASP A 241 9.39 4.26 5.67
N SER A 242 10.40 4.10 4.81
CA SER A 242 11.37 3.02 4.93
C SER A 242 12.79 3.51 4.76
N ASN A 243 13.68 3.05 5.66
CA ASN A 243 15.12 3.22 5.46
C ASN A 243 15.72 2.16 4.52
N ILE A 244 14.90 1.25 4.00
CA ILE A 244 15.31 0.18 3.10
C ILE A 244 15.26 0.71 1.67
N LEU A 245 16.36 0.52 0.95
CA LEU A 245 16.40 0.72 -0.50
C LEU A 245 15.87 -0.52 -1.20
N TRP A 246 15.22 -0.32 -2.33
CA TRP A 246 14.75 -1.38 -3.20
C TRP A 246 15.53 -1.35 -4.50
N TYR A 247 15.98 -2.52 -4.96
CA TYR A 247 16.76 -2.70 -6.18
C TYR A 247 15.98 -3.49 -7.21
N HIS A 248 15.92 -2.98 -8.44
CA HIS A 248 15.40 -3.73 -9.57
C HIS A 248 16.53 -4.58 -10.15
N ILE A 249 16.41 -5.90 -10.02
CA ILE A 249 17.47 -6.85 -10.36
C ILE A 249 17.20 -7.56 -11.66
N HIS A 250 18.30 -7.86 -12.37
CA HIS A 250 18.30 -8.58 -13.63
C HIS A 250 19.33 -9.71 -13.59
N GLN A 251 19.07 -10.77 -14.33
CA GLN A 251 20.00 -11.85 -14.58
C GLN A 251 20.01 -12.18 -16.07
N ASN A 252 21.20 -12.21 -16.68
CA ASN A 252 21.38 -12.46 -18.12
C ASN A 252 20.49 -11.53 -18.99
N GLY A 253 20.42 -10.26 -18.66
CA GLY A 253 19.63 -9.25 -19.35
C GLY A 253 18.10 -9.31 -19.13
N LYS A 254 17.61 -10.32 -18.39
CA LYS A 254 16.18 -10.45 -18.10
C LYS A 254 15.85 -9.90 -16.73
N SER A 255 14.78 -9.07 -16.64
CA SER A 255 14.25 -8.61 -15.37
C SER A 255 13.78 -9.80 -14.52
N ILE A 256 14.17 -9.79 -13.25
CA ILE A 256 13.71 -10.73 -12.23
C ILE A 256 12.64 -10.08 -11.36
N GLY A 257 12.82 -8.80 -11.01
CA GLY A 257 11.93 -8.02 -10.17
C GLY A 257 12.67 -7.19 -9.14
N TRP A 258 11.95 -6.80 -8.09
CA TRP A 258 12.44 -5.92 -7.03
C TRP A 258 12.80 -6.71 -5.78
N ILE A 259 13.93 -6.34 -5.18
CA ILE A 259 14.45 -6.96 -3.97
C ILE A 259 14.90 -5.89 -2.99
N GLU A 260 14.81 -6.15 -1.69
CA GLU A 260 15.36 -5.26 -0.66
C GLU A 260 16.89 -5.22 -0.75
N SER A 261 17.47 -4.03 -0.54
CA SER A 261 18.93 -3.85 -0.53
C SER A 261 19.64 -4.76 0.47
N THR A 262 19.00 -5.08 1.58
CA THR A 262 19.49 -6.02 2.60
C THR A 262 19.67 -7.45 2.10
N SER A 263 19.01 -7.79 0.99
CA SER A 263 19.12 -9.10 0.33
C SER A 263 20.23 -9.15 -0.73
N ILE A 264 21.02 -8.07 -0.86
CA ILE A 264 22.15 -8.00 -1.77
C ILE A 264 23.45 -7.88 -0.97
N LYS A 265 24.37 -8.81 -1.19
CA LYS A 265 25.75 -8.76 -0.69
C LYS A 265 26.72 -8.47 -1.84
N ASN A 266 27.93 -8.06 -1.49
CA ASN A 266 28.96 -7.72 -2.48
C ASN A 266 28.46 -6.68 -3.49
N PHE A 267 27.66 -5.70 -3.00
CA PHE A 267 27.13 -4.63 -3.82
C PHE A 267 28.27 -3.76 -4.36
N TYR A 268 28.25 -3.54 -5.66
CA TYR A 268 29.18 -2.66 -6.34
C TYR A 268 28.39 -1.76 -7.29
N GLN A 269 28.50 -0.46 -7.08
CA GLN A 269 27.95 0.55 -7.98
C GLN A 269 29.12 1.20 -8.70
N SER A 270 29.11 1.23 -10.03
CA SER A 270 30.04 2.06 -10.80
C SER A 270 29.65 3.51 -10.59
N GLU A 271 30.48 4.25 -9.88
CA GLU A 271 30.38 5.70 -9.85
C GLU A 271 30.51 6.20 -11.29
N ASP A 272 29.61 7.07 -11.71
CA ASP A 272 29.52 7.72 -13.01
C ASP A 272 30.58 7.28 -14.03
N TYR A 273 30.40 6.09 -14.57
CA TYR A 273 31.23 5.62 -15.63
C TYR A 273 30.79 6.31 -16.91
N SER A 274 31.20 7.56 -17.05
CA SER A 274 31.46 8.13 -18.37
C SER A 274 32.75 7.47 -18.82
N PRO A 275 32.73 6.50 -19.74
CA PRO A 275 33.96 5.84 -20.13
C PRO A 275 34.93 6.88 -20.70
N THR A 276 35.98 7.17 -19.95
CA THR A 276 37.07 7.90 -20.52
C THR A 276 37.66 7.03 -21.63
N LEU A 277 38.21 7.64 -22.68
CA LEU A 277 38.83 6.91 -23.78
C LEU A 277 39.83 5.86 -23.27
N GLU A 278 40.53 6.16 -22.17
CA GLU A 278 41.48 5.28 -21.49
C GLU A 278 40.84 4.03 -20.91
N SER A 279 39.62 4.13 -20.34
CA SER A 279 38.93 2.98 -19.75
C SER A 279 38.35 2.01 -20.80
N LEU A 280 38.19 2.50 -22.02
CA LEU A 280 37.72 1.68 -23.14
C LEU A 280 38.86 0.95 -23.85
N LEU A 281 40.08 1.38 -23.62
CA LEU A 281 41.27 0.83 -24.28
C LEU A 281 41.98 -0.18 -23.37
N LYS A 282 42.29 -1.33 -23.91
CA LYS A 282 43.23 -2.32 -23.33
C LYS A 282 44.37 -2.52 -24.27
N THR A 283 45.49 -2.98 -23.73
CA THR A 283 46.59 -3.45 -24.54
C THR A 283 46.47 -4.97 -24.70
N ASP A 284 46.48 -5.45 -25.92
CA ASP A 284 46.53 -6.91 -26.20
C ASP A 284 47.94 -7.45 -25.93
N ASP A 285 48.12 -8.75 -26.08
CA ASP A 285 49.40 -9.46 -25.86
C ASP A 285 50.51 -9.01 -26.82
N GLN A 286 50.16 -8.26 -27.86
CA GLN A 286 51.10 -7.70 -28.81
C GLN A 286 51.34 -6.21 -28.59
N ASN A 287 50.91 -5.72 -27.41
CA ASN A 287 51.03 -4.31 -26.98
C ASN A 287 50.25 -3.31 -27.89
N ARG A 288 49.19 -3.78 -28.57
CA ARG A 288 48.30 -2.94 -29.38
C ARG A 288 47.13 -2.50 -28.54
N LEU A 289 46.70 -1.25 -28.67
CA LEU A 289 45.49 -0.75 -28.06
C LEU A 289 44.25 -1.34 -28.72
N VAL A 290 43.45 -2.01 -27.95
CA VAL A 290 42.18 -2.63 -28.39
C VAL A 290 41.01 -2.13 -27.55
N ILE A 291 39.83 -2.07 -28.14
CA ILE A 291 38.62 -1.62 -27.40
C ILE A 291 38.19 -2.71 -26.43
N ASN A 292 37.93 -2.28 -25.21
CA ASN A 292 37.36 -3.19 -24.21
C ASN A 292 35.86 -3.42 -24.48
N MET A 293 35.54 -4.50 -25.19
CA MET A 293 34.19 -4.89 -25.56
C MET A 293 33.27 -5.26 -24.37
N SER A 294 33.79 -5.27 -23.15
CA SER A 294 32.95 -5.49 -21.96
C SER A 294 32.21 -4.24 -21.48
N VAL A 295 32.44 -3.11 -22.16
CA VAL A 295 31.79 -1.83 -21.87
C VAL A 295 30.61 -1.64 -22.81
N ASP A 296 29.45 -1.26 -22.27
CA ASP A 296 28.28 -0.93 -23.09
C ASP A 296 28.56 0.30 -23.96
N THR A 297 28.59 0.10 -25.26
CA THR A 297 28.91 1.14 -26.24
C THR A 297 27.72 2.04 -26.60
N THR A 298 26.52 1.79 -26.08
CA THR A 298 25.34 2.61 -26.39
C THR A 298 25.44 4.05 -25.88
N GLU A 299 26.26 4.30 -24.86
CA GLU A 299 26.54 5.63 -24.34
C GLU A 299 27.61 6.40 -25.14
N LEU A 300 28.41 5.75 -26.01
CA LEU A 300 29.44 6.40 -26.82
C LEU A 300 28.89 7.41 -27.82
N HIS A 301 27.66 7.25 -28.25
CA HIS A 301 27.02 8.20 -29.19
C HIS A 301 26.66 9.55 -28.58
N LYS A 302 26.66 9.66 -27.25
CA LYS A 302 26.36 10.92 -26.54
C LYS A 302 27.60 11.69 -26.09
N THR A 303 28.75 11.07 -26.09
CA THR A 303 29.99 11.69 -25.61
C THR A 303 30.63 12.46 -26.77
N ARG A 304 30.54 13.78 -26.72
CA ARG A 304 31.30 14.66 -27.61
C ARG A 304 32.76 14.42 -27.32
N LEU A 305 33.52 13.87 -28.29
CA LEU A 305 34.98 13.75 -28.20
C LEU A 305 35.61 15.14 -27.98
N VAL A 306 35.90 15.46 -26.73
CA VAL A 306 36.75 16.62 -26.42
C VAL A 306 38.16 16.20 -26.79
N LYS A 307 38.77 16.92 -27.74
CA LYS A 307 40.19 16.81 -28.06
C LYS A 307 40.98 17.25 -26.83
N GLU A 308 41.34 16.34 -25.96
CA GLU A 308 42.47 16.56 -25.05
C GLU A 308 43.75 16.11 -25.75
N GLU A 309 44.67 17.03 -25.89
CA GLU A 309 46.03 16.76 -26.32
C GLU A 309 46.75 15.98 -25.21
N HIS A 310 46.57 14.68 -25.18
CA HIS A 310 47.43 13.83 -24.39
C HIS A 310 48.73 13.60 -25.15
N LYS A 311 49.81 14.04 -24.52
CA LYS A 311 51.17 13.89 -24.96
C LYS A 311 51.46 12.53 -25.60
N GLY A 312 51.48 12.55 -26.92
CA GLY A 312 52.26 11.71 -27.76
C GLY A 312 52.22 10.22 -27.52
N LYS A 313 51.25 9.59 -28.06
CA LYS A 313 51.31 8.26 -28.72
C LYS A 313 49.91 7.75 -29.08
N LEU A 314 49.09 8.59 -29.64
CA LEU A 314 48.04 8.09 -30.51
C LEU A 314 48.68 7.89 -31.87
N VAL A 315 48.82 6.66 -32.30
CA VAL A 315 49.25 6.39 -33.68
C VAL A 315 48.16 6.88 -34.59
N GLN A 316 48.46 7.87 -35.38
CA GLN A 316 47.55 8.69 -36.19
C GLN A 316 46.76 7.93 -37.24
N ASN A 317 46.83 6.62 -37.35
CA ASN A 317 46.29 5.86 -38.45
C ASN A 317 45.43 4.61 -38.08
N THR A 318 44.90 4.56 -36.89
CA THR A 318 43.84 3.57 -36.65
C THR A 318 42.51 4.31 -36.81
N PRO A 319 41.73 4.09 -37.87
CA PRO A 319 40.47 4.76 -38.00
C PRO A 319 39.53 4.27 -36.92
N LEU A 320 39.22 5.11 -35.94
CA LEU A 320 38.13 4.96 -35.00
C LEU A 320 36.77 4.75 -35.71
N LEU A 321 36.76 4.97 -37.01
CA LEU A 321 35.59 4.80 -37.92
C LEU A 321 35.33 3.36 -38.36
N SER A 322 36.17 2.41 -38.00
CA SER A 322 35.88 0.99 -38.32
C SER A 322 35.15 0.24 -37.20
N ILE A 323 34.63 0.96 -36.19
CA ILE A 323 33.57 0.43 -35.34
C ILE A 323 32.27 0.53 -36.15
N GLN A 324 32.25 -0.07 -37.32
CA GLN A 324 31.03 -0.44 -37.96
C GLN A 324 30.41 -1.58 -37.17
N SER A 325 29.19 -1.33 -36.75
CA SER A 325 28.21 -2.28 -36.29
C SER A 325 28.60 -3.74 -36.56
N PHE A 326 29.01 -4.45 -35.53
CA PHE A 326 28.87 -5.91 -35.55
C PHE A 326 27.40 -6.21 -35.25
N PRO A 327 26.73 -6.98 -36.10
CA PRO A 327 25.38 -7.44 -35.82
C PRO A 327 25.44 -8.42 -34.64
N TRP A 328 24.58 -8.20 -33.71
CA TRP A 328 24.29 -9.11 -32.59
C TRP A 328 23.43 -10.27 -33.04
#